data_f758b7c7196c03d8ed4b05ffb8937a37
#
_entry.id   f758b7c7196c03d8ed4b05ffb8937a37
#
_cell.length_a   1.000
_cell.length_b   1.000
_cell.length_c   1.000
_cell.angle_alpha   90.00
_cell.angle_beta   90.00
_cell.angle_gamma   90.00
#
_symmetry.space_group_name_H-M   'P 1'
#
loop_
_entity.id
_entity.type
_entity.pdbx_description
1 polymer ?
#
loop_
_entity_poly.entity_id
_entity_poly.type
_entity_poly.pdbx_seq_one_letter_code
_entity_poly.pdbx_strand_id
1 'polypeptide(L)'
;MFSKETYVNRRAELKKLVKSGIIILFGNNESPANFPANGYYPFRQDSTFLYYFGLSCAGLSAIIDIDEDKEIIFGDELSIDAIVWMGSQPTLHEKCERVGVKNLMPSTDIVSYLHQCVQKGKAIHYLPPYRPEHKLKLMDWLGIPPAHQEGSVPFIRAVIAQRNYKSAEEIVEIEKACDVTADMHITAMKVLRPGMYEYEVVAEMNRVAESNNCQLSFATIATINGQTLHNHYHGNKVKPGDLFLIDAGAEVESGYALSLIHISEPTR
;
A
#
# COMPACT_ATOMS: atom_id res chain seq x y z
N MET A 1 -2.11 6.05 -11.74
CA MET A 1 -2.31 7.20 -10.79
C MET A 1 -3.57 7.93 -11.20
N PHE A 2 -4.43 8.32 -10.24
CA PHE A 2 -5.66 9.07 -10.50
C PHE A 2 -5.39 10.55 -10.83
N SER A 3 -6.44 11.28 -11.26
CA SER A 3 -6.35 12.71 -11.52
C SER A 3 -6.10 13.50 -10.23
N LYS A 4 -5.57 14.71 -10.37
CA LYS A 4 -5.39 15.65 -9.25
C LYS A 4 -6.71 15.90 -8.51
N GLU A 5 -7.78 16.07 -9.26
CA GLU A 5 -9.12 16.34 -8.78
C GLU A 5 -9.65 15.20 -7.90
N THR A 6 -9.35 13.96 -8.26
CA THR A 6 -9.73 12.78 -7.47
C THR A 6 -9.15 12.84 -6.05
N TYR A 7 -7.85 13.12 -5.93
CA TYR A 7 -7.20 13.23 -4.62
C TYR A 7 -7.70 14.44 -3.82
N VAL A 8 -7.87 15.59 -4.46
CA VAL A 8 -8.43 16.80 -3.82
C VAL A 8 -9.84 16.52 -3.30
N ASN A 9 -10.70 15.90 -4.10
CA ASN A 9 -12.08 15.58 -3.71
C ASN A 9 -12.14 14.57 -2.57
N ARG A 10 -11.28 13.54 -2.58
CA ARG A 10 -11.19 12.55 -1.48
C ARG A 10 -10.82 13.22 -0.15
N ARG A 11 -9.84 14.13 -0.16
CA ARG A 11 -9.45 14.87 1.05
C ARG A 11 -10.51 15.88 1.49
N ALA A 12 -11.16 16.57 0.54
CA ALA A 12 -12.26 17.47 0.86
C ALA A 12 -13.44 16.74 1.51
N GLU A 13 -13.80 15.56 1.01
CA GLU A 13 -14.87 14.76 1.61
C GLU A 13 -14.45 14.21 2.98
N LEU A 14 -13.20 13.78 3.14
CA LEU A 14 -12.67 13.36 4.44
C LEU A 14 -12.80 14.46 5.50
N LYS A 15 -12.44 15.71 5.14
CA LYS A 15 -12.57 16.87 6.04
C LYS A 15 -14.01 17.08 6.50
N LYS A 16 -15.00 16.94 5.59
CA LYS A 16 -16.43 17.06 5.94
C LYS A 16 -16.90 15.97 6.89
N LEU A 17 -16.41 14.73 6.70
CA LEU A 17 -16.82 13.58 7.52
C LEU A 17 -16.23 13.64 8.94
N VAL A 18 -14.96 14.04 9.08
CA VAL A 18 -14.28 14.12 10.38
C VAL A 18 -14.63 15.42 11.13
N LYS A 19 -14.84 16.52 10.42
CA LYS A 19 -15.36 17.83 10.85
C LYS A 19 -14.36 18.78 11.49
N SER A 20 -13.47 18.36 12.37
CA SER A 20 -12.53 19.25 13.08
C SER A 20 -11.26 18.51 13.50
N GLY A 21 -10.24 19.25 13.90
CA GLY A 21 -8.95 18.72 14.35
C GLY A 21 -7.96 18.47 13.21
N ILE A 22 -6.96 17.66 13.48
CA ILE A 22 -5.95 17.27 12.50
C ILE A 22 -5.95 15.76 12.28
N ILE A 23 -5.74 15.34 11.04
CA ILE A 23 -5.60 13.94 10.65
C ILE A 23 -4.15 13.67 10.31
N ILE A 24 -3.55 12.66 10.94
CA ILE A 24 -2.22 12.17 10.63
C ILE A 24 -2.35 10.93 9.74
N LEU A 25 -1.67 10.94 8.58
CA LEU A 25 -1.50 9.78 7.72
C LEU A 25 -0.01 9.44 7.64
N PHE A 26 0.29 8.19 7.94
CA PHE A 26 1.66 7.68 7.88
C PHE A 26 1.92 7.07 6.51
N GLY A 27 2.97 7.54 5.83
CA GLY A 27 3.58 6.80 4.74
C GLY A 27 4.57 5.76 5.27
N ASN A 28 4.75 4.71 4.48
CA ASN A 28 5.71 3.67 4.80
C ASN A 28 7.15 4.14 4.60
N ASN A 29 8.06 3.57 5.37
CA ASN A 29 9.50 3.67 5.12
C ASN A 29 9.94 2.47 4.29
N GLU A 30 11.09 2.58 3.63
CA GLU A 30 11.79 1.40 3.11
C GLU A 30 12.21 0.50 4.27
N SER A 31 12.11 -0.80 4.06
CA SER A 31 12.58 -1.79 5.01
C SER A 31 13.83 -2.46 4.44
N PRO A 32 14.98 -2.43 5.14
CA PRO A 32 16.19 -3.09 4.66
C PRO A 32 16.02 -4.61 4.63
N ALA A 33 16.52 -5.25 3.57
CA ALA A 33 16.55 -6.70 3.45
C ALA A 33 17.68 -7.31 4.30
N ASN A 34 18.92 -6.86 4.07
CA ASN A 34 20.12 -7.37 4.74
C ASN A 34 21.21 -6.30 4.92
N PHE A 35 21.00 -5.10 4.38
CA PHE A 35 21.94 -3.98 4.45
C PHE A 35 21.14 -2.67 4.42
N PRO A 36 21.53 -1.60 5.15
CA PRO A 36 20.73 -0.38 5.30
C PRO A 36 20.29 0.29 3.99
N ALA A 37 21.15 0.25 2.97
CA ALA A 37 20.85 0.83 1.65
C ALA A 37 20.21 -0.16 0.67
N ASN A 38 19.88 -1.38 1.10
CA ASN A 38 19.30 -2.42 0.26
C ASN A 38 17.89 -2.76 0.78
N GLY A 39 16.93 -1.94 0.41
CA GLY A 39 15.52 -2.12 0.75
C GLY A 39 14.87 -3.29 0.02
N TYR A 40 13.76 -3.78 0.53
CA TYR A 40 12.90 -4.68 -0.21
C TYR A 40 12.26 -3.92 -1.38
N TYR A 41 12.42 -4.48 -2.56
CA TYR A 41 11.82 -3.96 -3.78
C TYR A 41 10.77 -4.95 -4.32
N PRO A 42 9.67 -4.44 -4.86
CA PRO A 42 9.30 -3.03 -4.99
C PRO A 42 8.78 -2.42 -3.68
N PHE A 43 9.02 -1.10 -3.51
CA PHE A 43 8.48 -0.36 -2.38
C PHE A 43 6.96 -0.32 -2.42
N ARG A 44 6.32 -0.59 -1.29
CA ARG A 44 4.85 -0.54 -1.15
C ARG A 44 4.44 0.51 -0.13
N GLN A 45 3.76 1.53 -0.62
CA GLN A 45 3.19 2.59 0.21
C GLN A 45 1.97 2.12 0.99
N ASP A 46 1.67 2.75 2.14
CA ASP A 46 0.43 2.54 2.88
C ASP A 46 -0.80 2.80 2.00
N SER A 47 -1.77 1.89 2.04
CA SER A 47 -2.94 1.95 1.15
C SER A 47 -3.83 3.17 1.43
N THR A 48 -3.94 3.62 2.68
CA THR A 48 -4.74 4.80 3.03
C THR A 48 -4.01 6.07 2.62
N PHE A 49 -2.68 6.10 2.78
CA PHE A 49 -1.85 7.19 2.27
C PHE A 49 -1.97 7.33 0.74
N LEU A 50 -1.87 6.21 0.00
CA LEU A 50 -2.08 6.19 -1.45
C LEU A 50 -3.48 6.67 -1.84
N TYR A 51 -4.51 6.26 -1.12
CA TYR A 51 -5.89 6.65 -1.40
C TYR A 51 -6.08 8.17 -1.35
N TYR A 52 -5.50 8.84 -0.35
CA TYR A 52 -5.68 10.28 -0.17
C TYR A 52 -4.64 11.14 -0.88
N PHE A 53 -3.42 10.65 -1.10
CA PHE A 53 -2.32 11.44 -1.63
C PHE A 53 -1.72 10.91 -2.93
N GLY A 54 -1.89 9.64 -3.28
CA GLY A 54 -1.35 9.08 -4.51
C GLY A 54 0.18 9.09 -4.63
N LEU A 55 0.90 9.34 -3.53
CA LEU A 55 2.36 9.45 -3.52
C LEU A 55 2.99 8.13 -3.07
N SER A 56 3.68 7.46 -3.99
CA SER A 56 4.41 6.22 -3.71
C SER A 56 5.91 6.50 -3.48
N CYS A 57 6.21 7.30 -2.46
CA CYS A 57 7.57 7.61 -2.01
C CYS A 57 7.73 7.18 -0.56
N ALA A 58 8.88 6.61 -0.22
CA ALA A 58 9.21 6.24 1.16
C ALA A 58 9.42 7.47 2.04
N GLY A 59 9.24 7.30 3.35
CA GLY A 59 9.58 8.31 4.36
C GLY A 59 8.62 9.48 4.48
N LEU A 60 7.52 9.51 3.73
CA LEU A 60 6.53 10.56 3.81
C LEU A 60 5.61 10.42 5.02
N SER A 61 5.11 11.55 5.49
CA SER A 61 3.96 11.64 6.38
C SER A 61 3.08 12.81 5.94
N ALA A 62 1.78 12.75 6.25
CA ALA A 62 0.87 13.83 5.88
C ALA A 62 0.02 14.27 7.06
N ILE A 63 -0.28 15.57 7.11
CA ILE A 63 -1.26 16.15 8.02
C ILE A 63 -2.34 16.85 7.19
N ILE A 64 -3.60 16.53 7.49
CA ILE A 64 -4.74 17.30 7.04
C ILE A 64 -5.25 18.08 8.26
N ASP A 65 -4.98 19.38 8.29
CA ASP A 65 -5.48 20.29 9.32
C ASP A 65 -6.86 20.80 8.86
N ILE A 66 -7.89 20.26 9.46
CA ILE A 66 -9.28 20.55 9.09
C ILE A 66 -9.65 21.96 9.50
N ASP A 67 -9.19 22.39 10.69
CA ASP A 67 -9.54 23.68 11.28
C ASP A 67 -8.92 24.87 10.54
N GLU A 68 -7.74 24.65 9.92
CA GLU A 68 -7.05 25.67 9.12
C GLU A 68 -7.19 25.44 7.59
N ASP A 69 -7.94 24.42 7.19
CA ASP A 69 -8.11 23.98 5.80
C ASP A 69 -6.77 23.81 5.06
N LYS A 70 -5.82 23.16 5.71
CA LYS A 70 -4.47 22.93 5.18
C LYS A 70 -4.20 21.44 5.00
N GLU A 71 -3.51 21.12 3.92
CA GLU A 71 -2.97 19.80 3.63
C GLU A 71 -1.46 19.93 3.50
N ILE A 72 -0.70 19.17 4.27
CA ILE A 72 0.75 19.29 4.38
C ILE A 72 1.36 17.90 4.19
N ILE A 73 2.33 17.80 3.29
CA ILE A 73 3.23 16.65 3.20
C ILE A 73 4.52 16.99 3.96
N PHE A 74 4.94 16.08 4.81
CA PHE A 74 6.24 16.12 5.47
C PHE A 74 7.14 15.07 4.81
N GLY A 75 8.26 15.53 4.27
CA GLY A 75 9.21 14.70 3.55
C GLY A 75 10.39 15.53 3.04
N ASP A 76 11.39 14.85 2.56
CA ASP A 76 12.62 15.45 2.12
C ASP A 76 12.86 15.19 0.64
N GLU A 77 13.50 16.13 -0.05
CA GLU A 77 13.96 15.96 -1.43
C GLU A 77 15.11 14.92 -1.46
N LEU A 78 15.29 14.29 -2.61
CA LEU A 78 16.39 13.36 -2.80
C LEU A 78 17.73 14.06 -2.59
N SER A 79 18.61 13.43 -1.81
CA SER A 79 19.99 13.89 -1.68
C SER A 79 20.74 13.74 -3.00
N ILE A 80 21.84 14.47 -3.16
CA ILE A 80 22.73 14.34 -4.32
C ILE A 80 23.22 12.90 -4.48
N ASP A 81 23.56 12.23 -3.38
CA ASP A 81 23.99 10.83 -3.39
C ASP A 81 22.86 9.91 -3.88
N ALA A 82 21.62 10.13 -3.44
CA ALA A 82 20.46 9.38 -3.92
C ALA A 82 20.23 9.59 -5.43
N ILE A 83 20.40 10.82 -5.93
CA ILE A 83 20.30 11.13 -7.37
C ILE A 83 21.39 10.43 -8.17
N VAL A 84 22.63 10.36 -7.64
CA VAL A 84 23.75 9.65 -8.28
C VAL A 84 23.44 8.15 -8.39
N TRP A 85 22.84 7.55 -7.36
CA TRP A 85 22.51 6.13 -7.35
C TRP A 85 21.27 5.76 -8.17
N MET A 86 20.21 6.56 -8.11
CA MET A 86 18.90 6.22 -8.67
C MET A 86 18.54 6.99 -9.95
N GLY A 87 19.38 7.92 -10.35
CA GLY A 87 19.08 8.84 -11.45
C GLY A 87 18.18 10.01 -11.03
N SER A 88 18.05 11.00 -11.93
CA SER A 88 17.16 12.14 -11.72
C SER A 88 15.69 11.71 -11.74
N GLN A 89 14.94 12.15 -10.76
CA GLN A 89 13.50 11.93 -10.63
C GLN A 89 12.78 13.26 -10.47
N PRO A 90 11.45 13.32 -10.72
CA PRO A 90 10.65 14.49 -10.33
C PRO A 90 10.85 14.81 -8.86
N THR A 91 10.98 16.08 -8.52
CA THR A 91 11.12 16.57 -7.14
C THR A 91 9.88 16.19 -6.32
N LEU A 92 10.02 16.16 -5.00
CA LEU A 92 8.88 15.94 -4.11
C LEU A 92 7.84 17.06 -4.27
N HIS A 93 8.31 18.30 -4.50
CA HIS A 93 7.44 19.43 -4.79
C HIS A 93 6.57 19.18 -6.04
N GLU A 94 7.17 18.79 -7.16
CA GLU A 94 6.44 18.46 -8.40
C GLU A 94 5.45 17.32 -8.21
N LYS A 95 5.83 16.28 -7.42
CA LYS A 95 4.94 15.18 -7.07
C LYS A 95 3.74 15.66 -6.25
N CYS A 96 3.95 16.53 -5.27
CA CYS A 96 2.89 17.13 -4.44
C CYS A 96 1.92 17.99 -5.28
N GLU A 97 2.43 18.77 -6.23
CA GLU A 97 1.59 19.57 -7.14
C GLU A 97 0.66 18.70 -8.00
N ARG A 98 1.15 17.54 -8.48
CA ARG A 98 0.35 16.59 -9.28
C ARG A 98 -0.85 16.03 -8.51
N VAL A 99 -0.78 15.97 -7.20
CA VAL A 99 -1.86 15.47 -6.32
C VAL A 99 -2.58 16.59 -5.57
N GLY A 100 -2.28 17.87 -5.92
CA GLY A 100 -2.98 19.05 -5.42
C GLY A 100 -2.59 19.45 -4.00
N VAL A 101 -1.43 19.04 -3.50
CA VAL A 101 -0.90 19.52 -2.21
C VAL A 101 0.05 20.67 -2.43
N LYS A 102 -0.20 21.78 -1.75
CA LYS A 102 0.58 23.03 -1.89
C LYS A 102 1.64 23.19 -0.81
N ASN A 103 1.46 22.57 0.35
CA ASN A 103 2.35 22.73 1.48
C ASN A 103 3.24 21.50 1.61
N LEU A 104 4.53 21.70 1.44
CA LEU A 104 5.57 20.73 1.69
C LEU A 104 6.47 21.26 2.81
N MET A 105 6.75 20.44 3.79
CA MET A 105 7.63 20.76 4.92
C MET A 105 8.68 19.66 5.11
N PRO A 106 9.86 19.99 5.64
CA PRO A 106 10.86 18.99 6.01
C PRO A 106 10.29 17.93 6.94
N SER A 107 10.75 16.68 6.79
CA SER A 107 10.29 15.55 7.63
C SER A 107 10.51 15.80 9.12
N THR A 108 11.56 16.57 9.49
CA THR A 108 11.91 16.95 10.86
C THR A 108 10.90 17.87 11.52
N ASP A 109 10.12 18.63 10.75
CA ASP A 109 9.25 19.66 11.29
C ASP A 109 7.89 19.12 11.78
N ILE A 110 7.57 17.86 11.49
CA ILE A 110 6.28 17.27 11.86
C ILE A 110 6.04 17.29 13.38
N VAL A 111 7.07 17.03 14.17
CA VAL A 111 6.96 16.98 15.64
C VAL A 111 6.60 18.36 16.20
N SER A 112 7.29 19.40 15.73
CA SER A 112 7.01 20.77 16.17
C SER A 112 5.61 21.23 15.74
N TYR A 113 5.17 20.86 14.54
CA TYR A 113 3.83 21.15 14.06
C TYR A 113 2.75 20.45 14.91
N LEU A 114 2.92 19.17 15.22
CA LEU A 114 2.00 18.39 16.05
C LEU A 114 1.91 18.97 17.47
N HIS A 115 3.04 19.32 18.09
CA HIS A 115 3.05 19.93 19.41
C HIS A 115 2.30 21.27 19.44
N GLN A 116 2.43 22.10 18.40
CA GLN A 116 1.65 23.34 18.27
C GLN A 116 0.15 23.06 18.18
N CYS A 117 -0.25 22.03 17.43
CA CYS A 117 -1.65 21.62 17.33
C CYS A 117 -2.20 21.13 18.69
N VAL A 118 -1.43 20.34 19.43
CA VAL A 118 -1.79 19.89 20.78
C VAL A 118 -1.93 21.07 21.73
N GLN A 119 -1.00 22.02 21.71
CA GLN A 119 -1.07 23.26 22.54
C GLN A 119 -2.30 24.11 22.22
N LYS A 120 -2.75 24.13 20.96
CA LYS A 120 -4.00 24.80 20.53
C LYS A 120 -5.26 24.01 20.89
N GLY A 121 -5.14 22.83 21.50
CA GLY A 121 -6.28 21.96 21.88
C GLY A 121 -6.95 21.28 20.70
N LYS A 122 -6.30 21.16 19.54
CA LYS A 122 -6.87 20.45 18.39
C LYS A 122 -7.00 18.95 18.65
N ALA A 123 -8.10 18.37 18.22
CA ALA A 123 -8.27 16.91 18.24
C ALA A 123 -7.28 16.26 17.27
N ILE A 124 -6.66 15.16 17.69
CA ILE A 124 -5.70 14.41 16.86
C ILE A 124 -6.36 13.12 16.38
N HIS A 125 -6.39 12.93 15.07
CA HIS A 125 -6.97 11.76 14.43
C HIS A 125 -5.90 10.94 13.71
N TYR A 126 -5.85 9.64 13.95
CA TYR A 126 -5.01 8.67 13.25
C TYR A 126 -5.71 7.33 13.16
N LEU A 127 -5.29 6.48 12.24
CA LEU A 127 -5.75 5.08 12.17
C LEU A 127 -4.91 4.21 13.10
N PRO A 128 -5.46 3.09 13.63
CA PRO A 128 -4.67 2.15 14.41
C PRO A 128 -3.46 1.67 13.60
N PRO A 129 -2.22 1.91 14.07
CA PRO A 129 -1.05 1.55 13.31
C PRO A 129 -0.82 0.04 13.35
N TYR A 130 -0.66 -0.58 12.18
CA TYR A 130 -0.31 -2.00 12.04
C TYR A 130 1.19 -2.24 11.88
N ARG A 131 1.97 -1.21 11.44
CA ARG A 131 3.41 -1.29 11.27
C ARG A 131 4.15 -0.84 12.54
N PRO A 132 5.22 -1.55 12.96
CA PRO A 132 6.00 -1.16 14.14
C PRO A 132 6.54 0.26 14.07
N GLU A 133 7.05 0.69 12.91
CA GLU A 133 7.58 2.05 12.72
C GLU A 133 6.53 3.14 12.91
N HIS A 134 5.26 2.90 12.54
CA HIS A 134 4.18 3.86 12.78
C HIS A 134 3.81 3.93 14.26
N LYS A 135 3.91 2.80 14.99
CA LYS A 135 3.72 2.78 16.45
C LYS A 135 4.80 3.58 17.16
N LEU A 136 6.05 3.44 16.72
CA LEU A 136 7.16 4.22 17.25
C LEU A 136 6.99 5.72 16.96
N LYS A 137 6.62 6.08 15.73
CA LYS A 137 6.33 7.47 15.36
C LYS A 137 5.26 8.10 16.28
N LEU A 138 4.15 7.41 16.56
CA LEU A 138 3.12 7.93 17.47
C LEU A 138 3.64 8.11 18.90
N MET A 139 4.47 7.17 19.37
CA MET A 139 5.09 7.27 20.70
C MET A 139 6.07 8.45 20.76
N ASP A 140 6.94 8.59 19.75
CA ASP A 140 7.97 9.63 19.70
C ASP A 140 7.39 11.03 19.48
N TRP A 141 6.34 11.15 18.64
CA TRP A 141 5.77 12.44 18.25
C TRP A 141 4.74 12.98 19.24
N LEU A 142 3.96 12.10 19.86
CA LEU A 142 2.80 12.46 20.68
C LEU A 142 2.82 11.84 22.08
N GLY A 143 3.82 11.04 22.41
CA GLY A 143 3.90 10.35 23.70
C GLY A 143 2.82 9.29 23.90
N ILE A 144 2.20 8.77 22.84
CA ILE A 144 1.12 7.76 22.92
C ILE A 144 1.76 6.35 22.93
N PRO A 145 1.72 5.64 24.06
CA PRO A 145 2.31 4.29 24.14
C PRO A 145 1.59 3.31 23.19
N PRO A 146 2.28 2.29 22.63
CA PRO A 146 1.69 1.30 21.74
C PRO A 146 0.43 0.60 22.26
N ALA A 147 0.30 0.47 23.59
CA ALA A 147 -0.87 -0.13 24.23
C ALA A 147 -2.14 0.75 24.17
N HIS A 148 -2.03 2.01 23.77
CA HIS A 148 -3.11 3.01 23.74
C HIS A 148 -3.29 3.66 22.35
N GLN A 149 -2.89 2.93 21.29
CA GLN A 149 -2.94 3.42 19.91
C GLN A 149 -4.14 2.84 19.14
N GLU A 150 -5.33 2.90 19.74
CA GLU A 150 -6.56 2.36 19.14
C GLU A 150 -7.07 3.17 17.94
N GLY A 151 -6.56 4.38 17.76
CA GLY A 151 -6.96 5.27 16.68
C GLY A 151 -8.25 6.04 16.95
N SER A 152 -8.62 6.88 16.00
CA SER A 152 -9.78 7.77 16.09
C SER A 152 -11.01 7.15 15.41
N VAL A 153 -12.05 6.86 16.17
CA VAL A 153 -13.31 6.30 15.64
C VAL A 153 -13.94 7.18 14.55
N PRO A 154 -14.05 8.52 14.68
CA PRO A 154 -14.54 9.36 13.59
C PRO A 154 -13.75 9.21 12.30
N PHE A 155 -12.42 9.16 12.37
CA PHE A 155 -11.57 9.00 11.19
C PHE A 155 -11.69 7.60 10.60
N ILE A 156 -11.72 6.53 11.41
CA ILE A 156 -11.95 5.16 10.95
C ILE A 156 -13.25 5.07 10.17
N ARG A 157 -14.36 5.62 10.72
CA ARG A 157 -15.66 5.61 10.06
C ARG A 157 -15.67 6.40 8.75
N ALA A 158 -14.97 7.54 8.70
CA ALA A 158 -14.86 8.35 7.50
C ALA A 158 -14.13 7.60 6.37
N VAL A 159 -13.01 6.94 6.69
CA VAL A 159 -12.26 6.11 5.74
C VAL A 159 -13.11 4.95 5.22
N ILE A 160 -13.82 4.25 6.10
CA ILE A 160 -14.72 3.15 5.73
C ILE A 160 -15.82 3.66 4.80
N ALA A 161 -16.49 4.76 5.16
CA ALA A 161 -17.58 5.32 4.36
C ALA A 161 -17.12 5.67 2.92
N GLN A 162 -15.93 6.26 2.77
CA GLN A 162 -15.40 6.62 1.46
C GLN A 162 -14.94 5.40 0.65
N ARG A 163 -14.31 4.40 1.29
CA ARG A 163 -13.73 3.26 0.58
C ARG A 163 -14.70 2.10 0.34
N ASN A 164 -15.84 2.07 1.03
CA ASN A 164 -16.85 1.02 0.82
C ASN A 164 -17.48 1.09 -0.58
N TYR A 165 -17.64 2.29 -1.13
CA TYR A 165 -18.18 2.49 -2.48
C TYR A 165 -17.07 2.96 -3.41
N LYS A 166 -16.89 2.23 -4.52
CA LYS A 166 -15.84 2.50 -5.51
C LYS A 166 -16.35 3.49 -6.55
N SER A 167 -15.55 4.47 -6.89
CA SER A 167 -15.80 5.34 -8.04
C SER A 167 -15.59 4.58 -9.35
N ALA A 168 -16.06 5.14 -10.45
CA ALA A 168 -15.84 4.57 -11.78
C ALA A 168 -14.34 4.43 -12.10
N GLU A 169 -13.52 5.38 -11.68
CA GLU A 169 -12.06 5.33 -11.86
C GLU A 169 -11.42 4.19 -11.05
N GLU A 170 -11.90 3.94 -9.83
CA GLU A 170 -11.44 2.83 -8.98
C GLU A 170 -11.83 1.48 -9.58
N ILE A 171 -13.03 1.38 -10.15
CA ILE A 171 -13.49 0.16 -10.83
C ILE A 171 -12.56 -0.18 -12.00
N VAL A 172 -12.18 0.80 -12.82
CA VAL A 172 -11.22 0.59 -13.93
C VAL A 172 -9.89 0.02 -13.43
N GLU A 173 -9.36 0.52 -12.31
CA GLU A 173 -8.11 0.00 -11.74
C GLU A 173 -8.27 -1.42 -11.17
N ILE A 174 -9.42 -1.71 -10.55
CA ILE A 174 -9.74 -3.06 -10.05
C ILE A 174 -9.90 -4.04 -11.23
N GLU A 175 -10.56 -3.63 -12.31
CA GLU A 175 -10.72 -4.48 -13.50
C GLU A 175 -9.37 -4.82 -14.14
N LYS A 176 -8.44 -3.85 -14.25
CA LYS A 176 -7.07 -4.13 -14.70
C LYS A 176 -6.36 -5.18 -13.83
N ALA A 177 -6.48 -5.04 -12.50
CA ALA A 177 -5.90 -6.03 -11.59
C ALA A 177 -6.58 -7.40 -11.75
N CYS A 178 -7.89 -7.42 -11.99
CA CYS A 178 -8.67 -8.63 -12.24
C CYS A 178 -8.20 -9.37 -13.49
N ASP A 179 -8.02 -8.65 -14.60
CA ASP A 179 -7.57 -9.22 -15.88
C ASP A 179 -6.20 -9.89 -15.73
N VAL A 180 -5.24 -9.20 -15.11
CA VAL A 180 -3.90 -9.77 -14.87
C VAL A 180 -3.98 -10.98 -13.92
N THR A 181 -4.79 -10.90 -12.87
CA THR A 181 -4.99 -12.03 -11.96
C THR A 181 -5.59 -13.24 -12.67
N ALA A 182 -6.60 -13.03 -13.53
CA ALA A 182 -7.18 -14.08 -14.34
C ALA A 182 -6.13 -14.75 -15.25
N ASP A 183 -5.28 -13.94 -15.91
CA ASP A 183 -4.20 -14.47 -16.75
C ASP A 183 -3.15 -15.26 -15.94
N MET A 184 -2.84 -14.86 -14.70
CA MET A 184 -1.99 -15.63 -13.78
C MET A 184 -2.58 -17.03 -13.53
N HIS A 185 -3.87 -17.09 -13.18
CA HIS A 185 -4.56 -18.37 -12.91
C HIS A 185 -4.68 -19.24 -14.17
N ILE A 186 -5.06 -18.65 -15.31
CA ILE A 186 -5.13 -19.36 -16.59
C ILE A 186 -3.75 -19.91 -16.98
N THR A 187 -2.68 -19.17 -16.72
CA THR A 187 -1.31 -19.62 -16.98
C THR A 187 -0.97 -20.82 -16.10
N ALA A 188 -1.26 -20.75 -14.80
CA ALA A 188 -1.06 -21.89 -13.90
C ALA A 188 -1.79 -23.14 -14.37
N MET A 189 -3.07 -23.04 -14.77
CA MET A 189 -3.85 -24.16 -15.32
C MET A 189 -3.22 -24.74 -16.59
N LYS A 190 -2.64 -23.90 -17.45
CA LYS A 190 -2.00 -24.33 -18.70
C LYS A 190 -0.66 -25.01 -18.50
N VAL A 191 0.13 -24.58 -17.51
CA VAL A 191 1.51 -25.07 -17.32
C VAL A 191 1.58 -26.24 -16.36
N LEU A 192 0.67 -26.32 -15.38
CA LEU A 192 0.70 -27.34 -14.33
C LEU A 192 0.68 -28.76 -14.91
N ARG A 193 1.69 -29.57 -14.53
CA ARG A 193 1.83 -30.98 -14.95
C ARG A 193 2.36 -31.81 -13.79
N PRO A 194 2.00 -33.08 -13.70
CA PRO A 194 2.67 -34.02 -12.80
C PRO A 194 4.19 -34.04 -13.06
N GLY A 195 4.94 -34.06 -11.99
CA GLY A 195 6.39 -34.01 -12.01
C GLY A 195 7.02 -32.62 -11.83
N MET A 196 6.25 -31.56 -11.98
CA MET A 196 6.69 -30.19 -11.65
C MET A 196 6.75 -29.98 -10.14
N TYR A 197 7.57 -29.03 -9.71
CA TYR A 197 7.52 -28.46 -8.37
C TYR A 197 6.55 -27.28 -8.33
N GLU A 198 5.96 -27.03 -7.17
CA GLU A 198 5.04 -25.90 -6.94
C GLU A 198 5.69 -24.56 -7.33
N TYR A 199 6.98 -24.35 -7.00
CA TYR A 199 7.70 -23.12 -7.34
C TYR A 199 7.83 -22.88 -8.85
N GLU A 200 7.81 -23.93 -9.70
CA GLU A 200 7.88 -23.75 -11.15
C GLU A 200 6.57 -23.15 -11.67
N VAL A 201 5.43 -23.53 -11.09
CA VAL A 201 4.12 -22.94 -11.41
C VAL A 201 4.04 -21.51 -10.91
N VAL A 202 4.50 -21.24 -9.67
CA VAL A 202 4.56 -19.88 -9.10
C VAL A 202 5.42 -18.96 -9.95
N ALA A 203 6.56 -19.41 -10.46
CA ALA A 203 7.43 -18.62 -11.33
C ALA A 203 6.72 -18.15 -12.60
N GLU A 204 5.94 -19.03 -13.24
CA GLU A 204 5.17 -18.68 -14.43
C GLU A 204 4.03 -17.69 -14.12
N MET A 205 3.38 -17.82 -12.97
CA MET A 205 2.37 -16.87 -12.52
C MET A 205 2.97 -15.49 -12.25
N ASN A 206 4.09 -15.44 -11.53
CA ASN A 206 4.80 -14.19 -11.23
C ASN A 206 5.26 -13.49 -12.50
N ARG A 207 5.75 -14.26 -13.49
CA ARG A 207 6.12 -13.72 -14.81
C ARG A 207 4.94 -12.99 -15.48
N VAL A 208 3.70 -13.48 -15.33
CA VAL A 208 2.51 -12.79 -15.87
C VAL A 208 2.30 -11.45 -15.17
N ALA A 209 2.36 -11.40 -13.83
CA ALA A 209 2.20 -10.15 -13.09
C ALA A 209 3.29 -9.13 -13.48
N GLU A 210 4.55 -9.54 -13.44
CA GLU A 210 5.69 -8.67 -13.76
C GLU A 210 5.68 -8.18 -15.21
N SER A 211 5.31 -9.03 -16.19
CA SER A 211 5.22 -8.63 -17.61
C SER A 211 4.09 -7.63 -17.88
N ASN A 212 3.11 -7.50 -16.96
CA ASN A 212 2.07 -6.48 -16.99
C ASN A 212 2.37 -5.28 -16.07
N ASN A 213 3.61 -5.12 -15.62
CA ASN A 213 4.01 -4.07 -14.68
C ASN A 213 3.17 -4.04 -13.40
N CYS A 214 2.74 -5.23 -12.93
CA CYS A 214 2.02 -5.41 -11.69
C CYS A 214 2.94 -6.03 -10.63
N GLN A 215 2.64 -5.74 -9.36
CA GLN A 215 3.20 -6.45 -8.22
C GLN A 215 2.27 -7.60 -7.82
N LEU A 216 2.76 -8.50 -6.97
CA LEU A 216 1.87 -9.44 -6.30
C LEU A 216 1.13 -8.74 -5.17
N SER A 217 -0.18 -8.96 -5.07
CA SER A 217 -1.01 -8.40 -3.98
C SER A 217 -0.61 -8.95 -2.60
N PHE A 218 -0.09 -10.18 -2.59
CA PHE A 218 0.49 -10.90 -1.44
C PHE A 218 1.35 -12.05 -1.95
N ALA A 219 2.10 -12.70 -1.06
CA ALA A 219 2.89 -13.88 -1.41
C ALA A 219 1.97 -15.00 -1.92
N THR A 220 2.14 -15.43 -3.17
CA THR A 220 1.33 -16.45 -3.81
C THR A 220 1.25 -17.73 -2.96
N ILE A 221 0.07 -18.25 -2.77
CA ILE A 221 -0.17 -19.58 -2.23
C ILE A 221 -0.42 -20.50 -3.42
N ALA A 222 0.40 -21.54 -3.57
CA ALA A 222 0.26 -22.53 -4.64
C ALA A 222 0.76 -23.89 -4.12
N THR A 223 -0.16 -24.83 -3.85
CA THR A 223 0.22 -26.03 -3.12
C THR A 223 -0.68 -27.22 -3.40
N ILE A 224 -0.09 -28.44 -3.35
CA ILE A 224 -0.82 -29.71 -3.28
C ILE A 224 -1.34 -30.00 -1.86
N ASN A 225 -0.95 -29.21 -0.86
CA ASN A 225 -1.33 -29.37 0.54
C ASN A 225 -2.34 -28.28 0.96
N GLY A 226 -3.41 -28.09 0.20
CA GLY A 226 -4.42 -27.05 0.37
C GLY A 226 -5.16 -27.07 1.71
N GLN A 227 -5.05 -28.12 2.52
CA GLN A 227 -5.53 -28.16 3.90
C GLN A 227 -4.77 -27.17 4.83
N THR A 228 -3.58 -26.70 4.41
CA THR A 228 -2.80 -25.66 5.11
C THR A 228 -2.86 -24.39 4.28
N LEU A 229 -3.85 -23.54 4.59
CA LEU A 229 -4.25 -22.45 3.70
C LEU A 229 -3.19 -21.36 3.52
N HIS A 230 -2.44 -20.97 4.54
CA HIS A 230 -1.41 -19.93 4.44
C HIS A 230 0.00 -20.50 4.39
N ASN A 231 0.22 -21.49 3.51
CA ASN A 231 1.53 -22.10 3.33
C ASN A 231 2.30 -21.42 2.19
N HIS A 232 3.46 -20.85 2.50
CA HIS A 232 4.37 -20.21 1.54
C HIS A 232 5.52 -21.12 1.08
N TYR A 233 5.51 -22.40 1.46
CA TYR A 233 6.49 -23.37 1.00
C TYR A 233 6.04 -23.96 -0.34
N HIS A 234 6.87 -23.86 -1.35
CA HIS A 234 6.58 -24.31 -2.73
C HIS A 234 7.50 -25.44 -3.20
N GLY A 235 8.06 -26.21 -2.27
CA GLY A 235 9.02 -27.27 -2.60
C GLY A 235 8.42 -28.65 -2.82
N ASN A 236 7.09 -28.78 -2.83
CA ASN A 236 6.45 -30.09 -3.07
C ASN A 236 6.42 -30.41 -4.57
N LYS A 237 6.55 -31.71 -4.89
CA LYS A 237 6.47 -32.22 -6.26
C LYS A 237 5.07 -32.73 -6.55
N VAL A 238 4.44 -32.20 -7.59
CA VAL A 238 3.09 -32.55 -8.03
C VAL A 238 3.07 -33.97 -8.59
N LYS A 239 2.08 -34.77 -8.19
CA LYS A 239 1.85 -36.13 -8.65
C LYS A 239 0.52 -36.24 -9.40
N PRO A 240 0.33 -37.28 -10.24
CA PRO A 240 -0.98 -37.55 -10.83
C PRO A 240 -2.04 -37.74 -9.73
N GLY A 241 -3.19 -37.07 -9.87
CA GLY A 241 -4.30 -37.13 -8.93
C GLY A 241 -4.21 -36.15 -7.73
N ASP A 242 -3.13 -35.37 -7.61
CA ASP A 242 -3.09 -34.31 -6.60
C ASP A 242 -4.07 -33.20 -6.98
N LEU A 243 -4.73 -32.63 -5.96
CA LEU A 243 -5.42 -31.35 -6.10
C LEU A 243 -4.43 -30.21 -5.88
N PHE A 244 -4.48 -29.19 -6.73
CA PHE A 244 -3.59 -28.06 -6.65
C PHE A 244 -4.38 -26.79 -6.33
N LEU A 245 -4.17 -26.23 -5.14
CA LEU A 245 -4.81 -24.99 -4.69
C LEU A 245 -3.92 -23.82 -5.03
N ILE A 246 -4.53 -22.77 -5.58
CA ILE A 246 -3.88 -21.49 -5.89
C ILE A 246 -4.69 -20.37 -5.26
N ASP A 247 -4.01 -19.50 -4.51
CA ASP A 247 -4.52 -18.20 -4.09
C ASP A 247 -3.48 -17.16 -4.46
N ALA A 248 -3.82 -16.31 -5.41
CA ALA A 248 -2.92 -15.31 -5.98
C ALA A 248 -3.69 -14.10 -6.47
N GLY A 249 -2.99 -12.99 -6.57
CA GLY A 249 -3.55 -11.77 -7.14
C GLY A 249 -2.47 -10.79 -7.57
N ALA A 250 -2.83 -9.98 -8.56
CA ALA A 250 -2.01 -8.86 -9.02
C ALA A 250 -2.45 -7.55 -8.36
N GLU A 251 -1.49 -6.67 -8.09
CA GLU A 251 -1.70 -5.29 -7.66
C GLU A 251 -1.15 -4.35 -8.73
N VAL A 252 -1.98 -3.45 -9.22
CA VAL A 252 -1.58 -2.40 -10.17
C VAL A 252 -0.88 -1.24 -9.45
N GLU A 253 -0.17 -0.39 -10.20
CA GLU A 253 0.62 0.74 -9.68
C GLU A 253 -0.19 1.67 -8.75
N SER A 254 -1.48 1.81 -8.98
CA SER A 254 -2.38 2.62 -8.14
C SER A 254 -2.67 2.01 -6.75
N GLY A 255 -2.17 0.79 -6.47
CA GLY A 255 -2.38 0.06 -5.23
C GLY A 255 -3.72 -0.68 -5.14
N TYR A 256 -4.43 -0.80 -6.27
CA TYR A 256 -5.63 -1.65 -6.35
C TYR A 256 -5.25 -3.06 -6.76
N ALA A 257 -5.89 -4.02 -6.11
CA ALA A 257 -5.61 -5.43 -6.29
C ALA A 257 -6.90 -6.24 -6.30
N LEU A 258 -6.83 -7.40 -6.96
CA LEU A 258 -7.84 -8.44 -6.84
C LEU A 258 -7.14 -9.76 -6.69
N SER A 259 -7.65 -10.64 -5.81
CA SER A 259 -7.17 -12.00 -5.68
C SER A 259 -8.26 -13.02 -6.00
N LEU A 260 -7.84 -14.18 -6.48
CA LEU A 260 -8.70 -15.34 -6.74
C LEU A 260 -8.11 -16.56 -6.05
N ILE A 261 -9.01 -17.41 -5.54
CA ILE A 261 -8.67 -18.75 -5.07
C ILE A 261 -9.22 -19.76 -6.08
N HIS A 262 -8.37 -20.65 -6.57
CA HIS A 262 -8.72 -21.69 -7.51
C HIS A 262 -8.15 -23.03 -7.10
N ILE A 263 -8.91 -24.12 -7.35
CA ILE A 263 -8.49 -25.50 -7.13
C ILE A 263 -8.50 -26.22 -8.48
N SER A 264 -7.37 -26.74 -8.89
CA SER A 264 -7.19 -27.51 -10.13
C SER A 264 -6.79 -28.95 -9.85
N GLU A 265 -7.19 -29.83 -10.74
CA GLU A 265 -6.72 -31.21 -10.79
C GLU A 265 -5.88 -31.42 -12.06
N PRO A 266 -4.55 -31.60 -11.95
CA PRO A 266 -3.69 -31.82 -13.12
C PRO A 266 -3.75 -33.27 -13.60
N THR A 267 -4.89 -33.66 -14.14
CA THR A 267 -5.15 -35.05 -14.53
C THR A 267 -4.81 -35.39 -15.98
N ARG A 268 -4.34 -34.43 -16.79
CA ARG A 268 -4.09 -34.67 -18.22
C ARG A 268 -2.80 -34.01 -18.70
#